data_77ca138846889164eff7bb9e1ba08ff4
#
_entry.id   77ca138846889164eff7bb9e1ba08ff4
#
_cell.length_a   1.000
_cell.length_b   1.000
_cell.length_c   1.000
_cell.angle_alpha   90.00
_cell.angle_beta   90.00
_cell.angle_gamma   90.00
#
_symmetry.space_group_name_H-M   'P 1'
#
loop_
_entity.id
_entity.type
_entity.pdbx_description
1 polymer ?
#
loop_
_entity_poly.entity_id
_entity_poly.type
_entity_poly.pdbx_seq_one_letter_code
_entity_poly.pdbx_strand_id
1 'polypeptide(L)'
;MKISMRRTLCVFGAMVALSAPSAAAEEPAVIRYCHGFGCKLSTTVRFSSVDMTELKSIVRAGRSSAEAEREALGRADQWYERLAGAASGTSTDKAKGGFGEVYDASQLDCIDESRNTTTFLKLIEKRGWLSHHTVGKPKVRGFILDLRYPHNTATVIEKETGEAWVIDSWIPANAEFPDIMPLKIWKKKGVLGRN
;
A
#
# COMPACT_ATOMS: atom_id res chain seq x y z
N MET A 1 -34.42 -22.96 -76.58
CA MET A 1 -33.42 -22.03 -75.96
C MET A 1 -33.84 -21.75 -74.55
N LYS A 2 -33.25 -22.45 -73.56
CA LYS A 2 -33.62 -22.33 -72.13
C LYS A 2 -32.57 -21.48 -71.44
N ILE A 3 -32.98 -20.30 -70.95
CA ILE A 3 -32.10 -19.39 -70.18
C ILE A 3 -32.19 -19.76 -68.73
N SER A 4 -31.08 -20.26 -68.16
CA SER A 4 -30.95 -20.59 -66.73
C SER A 4 -30.51 -19.33 -65.98
N MET A 5 -31.35 -18.83 -65.11
CA MET A 5 -31.11 -17.66 -64.26
C MET A 5 -30.49 -18.14 -62.95
N ARG A 6 -29.16 -17.95 -62.79
CA ARG A 6 -28.47 -18.23 -61.52
C ARG A 6 -28.74 -17.13 -60.53
N ARG A 7 -29.38 -17.46 -59.40
CA ARG A 7 -29.59 -16.55 -58.26
C ARG A 7 -28.33 -16.53 -57.43
N THR A 8 -27.64 -15.41 -57.40
CA THR A 8 -26.51 -15.15 -56.47
C THR A 8 -27.07 -14.81 -55.10
N LEU A 9 -26.79 -15.66 -54.10
CA LEU A 9 -27.17 -15.43 -52.72
C LEU A 9 -26.06 -14.61 -52.04
N CYS A 10 -26.35 -13.33 -51.72
CA CYS A 10 -25.47 -12.50 -50.94
C CYS A 10 -25.70 -12.84 -49.46
N VAL A 11 -24.71 -13.46 -48.82
CA VAL A 11 -24.71 -13.68 -47.38
C VAL A 11 -24.15 -12.42 -46.71
N PHE A 12 -25.01 -11.63 -46.11
CA PHE A 12 -24.60 -10.50 -45.23
C PHE A 12 -24.13 -11.11 -43.90
N GLY A 13 -22.84 -11.16 -43.66
CA GLY A 13 -22.27 -11.50 -42.37
C GLY A 13 -22.44 -10.32 -41.42
N ALA A 14 -23.30 -10.47 -40.41
CA ALA A 14 -23.40 -9.48 -39.31
C ALA A 14 -22.12 -9.58 -38.43
N MET A 15 -21.26 -8.57 -38.49
CA MET A 15 -20.16 -8.39 -37.53
C MET A 15 -20.76 -7.98 -36.18
N VAL A 16 -20.79 -8.88 -35.23
CA VAL A 16 -21.09 -8.58 -33.83
C VAL A 16 -19.84 -7.97 -33.22
N ALA A 17 -19.83 -6.65 -33.04
CA ALA A 17 -18.78 -5.98 -32.29
C ALA A 17 -18.95 -6.32 -30.80
N LEU A 18 -18.06 -7.19 -30.28
CA LEU A 18 -17.93 -7.38 -28.84
C LEU A 18 -17.32 -6.12 -28.24
N SER A 19 -18.17 -5.27 -27.64
CA SER A 19 -17.70 -4.19 -26.78
C SER A 19 -17.11 -4.82 -25.51
N ALA A 20 -15.79 -4.70 -25.31
CA ALA A 20 -15.15 -5.04 -24.06
C ALA A 20 -15.74 -4.16 -22.93
N PRO A 21 -16.06 -4.72 -21.76
CA PRO A 21 -16.55 -3.93 -20.65
C PRO A 21 -15.48 -2.89 -20.27
N SER A 22 -15.85 -1.61 -20.32
CA SER A 22 -15.02 -0.53 -19.78
C SER A 22 -14.84 -0.80 -18.29
N ALA A 23 -13.60 -0.96 -17.83
CA ALA A 23 -13.33 -1.04 -16.40
C ALA A 23 -13.87 0.23 -15.74
N ALA A 24 -14.85 0.07 -14.85
CA ALA A 24 -15.38 1.19 -14.11
C ALA A 24 -14.25 1.86 -13.32
N ALA A 25 -14.17 3.19 -13.37
CA ALA A 25 -13.20 3.96 -12.61
C ALA A 25 -13.42 3.71 -11.10
N GLU A 26 -12.31 3.63 -10.35
CA GLU A 26 -12.39 3.47 -8.90
C GLU A 26 -12.91 4.75 -8.24
N GLU A 27 -13.65 4.59 -7.15
CA GLU A 27 -14.12 5.72 -6.35
C GLU A 27 -12.94 6.45 -5.68
N PRO A 28 -12.93 7.79 -5.65
CA PRO A 28 -11.94 8.57 -4.91
C PRO A 28 -11.84 8.15 -3.44
N ALA A 29 -10.73 8.44 -2.80
CA ALA A 29 -10.51 8.17 -1.38
C ALA A 29 -9.86 9.35 -0.67
N VAL A 30 -10.03 9.39 0.66
CA VAL A 30 -9.42 10.38 1.53
C VAL A 30 -8.83 9.67 2.74
N ILE A 31 -7.58 10.03 3.08
CA ILE A 31 -6.89 9.54 4.27
C ILE A 31 -6.42 10.74 5.08
N ARG A 32 -6.50 10.62 6.41
CA ARG A 32 -5.82 11.50 7.33
C ARG A 32 -4.42 10.98 7.59
N TYR A 33 -3.42 11.75 7.18
CA TYR A 33 -1.99 11.43 7.27
C TYR A 33 -1.38 12.14 8.48
N CYS A 34 -0.79 11.38 9.39
CA CYS A 34 -0.10 11.88 10.58
C CYS A 34 1.32 12.33 10.26
N HIS A 35 1.80 13.40 10.90
CA HIS A 35 3.20 13.83 10.85
C HIS A 35 3.57 14.67 12.07
N GLY A 36 4.84 15.05 12.18
CA GLY A 36 5.34 15.92 13.24
C GLY A 36 5.47 15.22 14.60
N PHE A 37 5.77 13.93 14.59
CA PHE A 37 6.04 13.08 15.76
C PHE A 37 4.82 12.82 16.67
N GLY A 38 4.41 11.56 16.74
CA GLY A 38 3.29 11.12 17.56
C GLY A 38 1.92 11.61 17.07
N CYS A 39 1.81 11.89 15.76
CA CYS A 39 0.60 12.41 15.13
C CYS A 39 0.15 13.79 15.71
N LYS A 40 1.09 14.67 16.07
CA LYS A 40 0.79 16.03 16.51
C LYS A 40 0.12 16.86 15.42
N LEU A 41 0.54 16.64 14.19
CA LEU A 41 -0.02 17.27 13.00
C LEU A 41 -0.71 16.21 12.12
N SER A 42 -1.61 16.68 11.27
CA SER A 42 -2.23 15.80 10.30
C SER A 42 -2.68 16.57 9.06
N THR A 43 -2.45 15.97 7.91
CA THR A 43 -2.87 16.47 6.60
C THR A 43 -3.91 15.56 5.98
N THR A 44 -4.90 16.13 5.31
CA THR A 44 -5.88 15.37 4.56
C THR A 44 -5.33 15.08 3.17
N VAL A 45 -4.97 13.83 2.91
CA VAL A 45 -4.51 13.37 1.59
C VAL A 45 -5.71 12.86 0.79
N ARG A 46 -5.85 13.35 -0.44
CA ARG A 46 -6.96 13.03 -1.36
C ARG A 46 -6.42 12.25 -2.55
N PHE A 47 -7.01 11.11 -2.83
CA PHE A 47 -6.73 10.28 -3.99
C PHE A 47 -7.88 10.41 -4.98
N SER A 48 -7.58 10.80 -6.21
CA SER A 48 -8.54 10.83 -7.32
C SER A 48 -8.94 9.42 -7.77
N SER A 49 -9.94 9.31 -8.63
CA SER A 49 -10.29 8.04 -9.27
C SER A 49 -9.12 7.45 -10.08
N VAL A 50 -8.28 8.29 -10.66
CA VAL A 50 -7.08 7.85 -11.39
C VAL A 50 -6.07 7.25 -10.43
N ASP A 51 -5.78 7.94 -9.32
CA ASP A 51 -4.87 7.45 -8.26
C ASP A 51 -5.35 6.11 -7.71
N MET A 52 -6.65 5.98 -7.44
CA MET A 52 -7.22 4.73 -6.92
C MET A 52 -7.18 3.59 -7.94
N THR A 53 -7.30 3.89 -9.22
CA THR A 53 -7.17 2.90 -10.30
C THR A 53 -5.71 2.42 -10.41
N GLU A 54 -4.75 3.34 -10.32
CA GLU A 54 -3.32 3.01 -10.30
C GLU A 54 -2.98 2.15 -9.07
N LEU A 55 -3.40 2.57 -7.88
CA LEU A 55 -3.20 1.80 -6.64
C LEU A 55 -3.76 0.38 -6.74
N LYS A 56 -4.99 0.24 -7.27
CA LYS A 56 -5.59 -1.07 -7.50
C LYS A 56 -4.73 -1.94 -8.42
N SER A 57 -4.19 -1.36 -9.48
CA SER A 57 -3.30 -2.07 -10.41
C SER A 57 -2.05 -2.56 -9.73
N ILE A 58 -1.40 -1.70 -8.92
CA ILE A 58 -0.20 -2.05 -8.13
C ILE A 58 -0.49 -3.24 -7.20
N VAL A 59 -1.55 -3.14 -6.39
CA VAL A 59 -1.89 -4.18 -5.41
C VAL A 59 -2.27 -5.50 -6.11
N ARG A 60 -3.09 -5.43 -7.16
CA ARG A 60 -3.55 -6.62 -7.88
C ARG A 60 -2.47 -7.32 -8.70
N ALA A 61 -1.37 -6.67 -9.00
CA ALA A 61 -0.20 -7.31 -9.59
C ALA A 61 0.39 -8.42 -8.68
N GLY A 62 0.16 -8.33 -7.36
CA GLY A 62 0.61 -9.33 -6.38
C GLY A 62 -0.34 -10.49 -6.10
N ARG A 63 -1.48 -10.59 -6.78
CA ARG A 63 -2.54 -11.55 -6.45
C ARG A 63 -2.20 -13.04 -6.65
N SER A 64 -1.06 -13.37 -7.22
CA SER A 64 -0.67 -14.74 -7.54
C SER A 64 -0.24 -15.57 -6.32
N SER A 65 0.28 -14.94 -5.27
CA SER A 65 0.72 -15.59 -4.03
C SER A 65 0.79 -14.61 -2.88
N ALA A 66 0.86 -15.12 -1.65
CA ALA A 66 1.05 -14.29 -0.45
C ALA A 66 2.37 -13.48 -0.52
N GLU A 67 3.45 -14.06 -1.02
CA GLU A 67 4.72 -13.37 -1.20
C GLU A 67 4.61 -12.24 -2.24
N ALA A 68 4.03 -12.53 -3.40
CA ALA A 68 3.81 -11.51 -4.43
C ALA A 68 2.89 -10.37 -3.94
N GLU A 69 1.89 -10.68 -3.10
CA GLU A 69 1.03 -9.66 -2.51
C GLU A 69 1.80 -8.78 -1.53
N ARG A 70 2.69 -9.34 -0.69
CA ARG A 70 3.56 -8.54 0.20
C ARG A 70 4.47 -7.60 -0.58
N GLU A 71 5.07 -8.08 -1.66
CA GLU A 71 5.88 -7.27 -2.57
C GLU A 71 5.06 -6.14 -3.22
N ALA A 72 3.83 -6.44 -3.66
CA ALA A 72 2.93 -5.44 -4.21
C ALA A 72 2.48 -4.41 -3.15
N LEU A 73 2.28 -4.83 -1.90
CA LEU A 73 1.99 -3.92 -0.80
C LEU A 73 3.16 -2.98 -0.48
N GLY A 74 4.40 -3.47 -0.57
CA GLY A 74 5.58 -2.60 -0.45
C GLY A 74 5.65 -1.54 -1.54
N ARG A 75 5.40 -1.91 -2.79
CA ARG A 75 5.31 -0.94 -3.90
C ARG A 75 4.14 0.04 -3.75
N ALA A 76 3.02 -0.44 -3.23
CA ALA A 76 1.87 0.41 -2.94
C ALA A 76 2.18 1.42 -1.83
N ASP A 77 2.94 1.03 -0.81
CA ASP A 77 3.38 1.90 0.27
C ASP A 77 4.34 2.99 -0.26
N GLN A 78 5.34 2.65 -1.06
CA GLN A 78 6.19 3.61 -1.75
C GLN A 78 5.39 4.65 -2.58
N TRP A 79 4.39 4.16 -3.32
CA TRP A 79 3.50 5.00 -4.11
C TRP A 79 2.69 5.94 -3.21
N TYR A 80 2.16 5.41 -2.13
CA TYR A 80 1.37 6.16 -1.14
C TYR A 80 2.19 7.26 -0.48
N GLU A 81 3.38 6.93 0.03
CA GLU A 81 4.26 7.88 0.71
C GLU A 81 4.70 9.03 -0.21
N ARG A 82 4.97 8.74 -1.49
CA ARG A 82 5.28 9.79 -2.46
C ARG A 82 4.15 10.81 -2.59
N LEU A 83 2.91 10.37 -2.70
CA LEU A 83 1.75 11.26 -2.81
C LEU A 83 1.44 11.97 -1.48
N ALA A 84 1.50 11.23 -0.39
CA ALA A 84 1.23 11.76 0.94
C ALA A 84 2.31 12.75 1.36
N GLY A 85 3.57 12.45 1.12
CA GLY A 85 4.71 13.34 1.38
C GLY A 85 4.60 14.66 0.62
N ALA A 86 4.24 14.60 -0.68
CA ALA A 86 4.02 15.81 -1.47
C ALA A 86 2.84 16.65 -0.94
N ALA A 87 1.75 16.01 -0.49
CA ALA A 87 0.58 16.70 0.03
C ALA A 87 0.78 17.28 1.44
N SER A 88 1.61 16.67 2.28
CA SER A 88 1.85 17.04 3.68
C SER A 88 3.12 17.89 3.90
N GLY A 89 4.01 17.96 2.89
CA GLY A 89 5.32 18.60 3.02
C GLY A 89 6.36 17.71 3.69
N THR A 90 6.14 16.38 3.71
CA THR A 90 7.05 15.39 4.35
C THR A 90 7.86 14.58 3.34
N SER A 91 7.99 15.04 2.09
CA SER A 91 8.76 14.32 1.05
C SER A 91 10.24 14.17 1.37
N THR A 92 10.76 14.91 2.35
CA THR A 92 12.16 14.88 2.82
C THR A 92 12.32 14.13 4.13
N ASP A 93 11.31 13.35 4.53
CA ASP A 93 11.39 12.53 5.73
C ASP A 93 12.54 11.52 5.62
N LYS A 94 13.32 11.48 6.71
CA LYS A 94 14.56 10.71 6.75
C LYS A 94 14.30 9.33 7.34
N ALA A 95 15.10 8.37 6.90
CA ALA A 95 15.17 7.06 7.51
C ALA A 95 15.38 7.14 9.02
N LYS A 96 14.55 6.43 9.79
CA LYS A 96 14.67 6.30 11.25
C LYS A 96 14.64 7.64 11.98
N GLY A 97 13.74 8.55 11.59
CA GLY A 97 13.55 9.84 12.24
C GLY A 97 13.49 9.71 13.77
N GLY A 98 14.34 10.43 14.47
CA GLY A 98 14.58 10.29 15.90
C GLY A 98 14.39 11.59 16.68
N PHE A 99 14.87 11.62 17.91
CA PHE A 99 14.69 12.77 18.81
C PHE A 99 15.25 14.09 18.28
N GLY A 100 16.20 14.06 17.35
CA GLY A 100 16.76 15.27 16.75
C GLY A 100 15.78 16.02 15.84
N GLU A 101 14.76 15.33 15.34
CA GLU A 101 13.75 15.85 14.43
C GLU A 101 12.39 16.16 15.04
N VAL A 102 12.23 16.03 16.37
CA VAL A 102 10.94 16.16 17.11
C VAL A 102 10.18 17.46 16.83
N TYR A 103 10.89 18.53 16.45
CA TYR A 103 10.28 19.83 16.14
C TYR A 103 10.19 20.11 14.64
N ASP A 104 10.61 19.18 13.79
CA ASP A 104 10.53 19.30 12.34
C ASP A 104 9.21 18.71 11.84
N ALA A 105 8.31 19.58 11.40
CA ALA A 105 6.99 19.17 10.88
C ALA A 105 7.06 18.34 9.59
N SER A 106 8.20 18.35 8.89
CA SER A 106 8.44 17.57 7.68
C SER A 106 8.92 16.15 7.96
N GLN A 107 9.13 15.79 9.23
CA GLN A 107 9.64 14.50 9.64
C GLN A 107 8.58 13.67 10.37
N LEU A 108 8.69 12.35 10.30
CA LEU A 108 7.81 11.38 10.91
C LEU A 108 8.57 10.51 11.92
N ASP A 109 7.88 10.10 12.98
CA ASP A 109 8.35 9.04 13.87
C ASP A 109 7.70 7.69 13.52
N CYS A 110 8.13 6.63 14.18
CA CYS A 110 7.56 5.31 13.96
C CYS A 110 6.06 5.20 14.34
N ILE A 111 5.53 6.13 15.14
CA ILE A 111 4.11 6.20 15.49
C ILE A 111 3.33 6.77 14.31
N ASP A 112 3.82 7.85 13.70
CA ASP A 112 3.24 8.46 12.50
C ASP A 112 3.22 7.42 11.37
N GLU A 113 4.36 6.82 11.06
CA GLU A 113 4.52 5.84 10.00
C GLU A 113 3.62 4.62 10.20
N SER A 114 3.65 3.98 11.36
CA SER A 114 2.83 2.80 11.61
C SER A 114 1.33 3.08 11.53
N ARG A 115 0.88 4.28 11.91
CA ARG A 115 -0.52 4.72 11.78
C ARG A 115 -0.90 4.98 10.33
N ASN A 116 -0.04 5.69 9.61
CA ASN A 116 -0.23 6.04 8.21
C ASN A 116 -0.34 4.78 7.35
N THR A 117 0.67 3.91 7.42
CA THR A 117 0.69 2.64 6.69
C THR A 117 -0.48 1.73 7.08
N THR A 118 -0.84 1.64 8.38
CA THR A 118 -2.01 0.85 8.80
C THR A 118 -3.31 1.41 8.22
N THR A 119 -3.48 2.74 8.20
CA THR A 119 -4.67 3.38 7.65
C THR A 119 -4.77 3.17 6.14
N PHE A 120 -3.66 3.27 5.44
CA PHE A 120 -3.54 3.01 4.02
C PHE A 120 -3.86 1.53 3.67
N LEU A 121 -3.26 0.58 4.39
CA LEU A 121 -3.55 -0.84 4.21
C LEU A 121 -5.03 -1.17 4.46
N LYS A 122 -5.66 -0.54 5.45
CA LYS A 122 -7.10 -0.69 5.70
C LYS A 122 -7.97 -0.13 4.56
N LEU A 123 -7.54 0.92 3.88
CA LEU A 123 -8.20 1.39 2.67
C LEU A 123 -8.17 0.30 1.59
N ILE A 124 -7.00 -0.31 1.35
CA ILE A 124 -6.83 -1.41 0.38
C ILE A 124 -7.71 -2.61 0.76
N GLU A 125 -7.72 -3.01 2.03
CA GLU A 125 -8.56 -4.10 2.54
C GLU A 125 -10.06 -3.82 2.37
N LYS A 126 -10.51 -2.61 2.72
CA LYS A 126 -11.91 -2.18 2.55
C LYS A 126 -12.36 -2.20 1.09
N ARG A 127 -11.45 -1.96 0.14
CA ARG A 127 -11.70 -2.06 -1.29
C ARG A 127 -11.76 -3.51 -1.79
N GLY A 128 -11.45 -4.49 -0.95
CA GLY A 128 -11.45 -5.91 -1.30
C GLY A 128 -10.31 -6.28 -2.28
N TRP A 129 -9.19 -5.57 -2.21
CA TRP A 129 -8.08 -5.80 -3.12
C TRP A 129 -7.06 -6.81 -2.59
N LEU A 130 -7.11 -7.15 -1.29
CA LEU A 130 -6.25 -8.16 -0.67
C LEU A 130 -6.78 -9.57 -0.92
N SER A 131 -5.97 -10.40 -1.56
CA SER A 131 -6.26 -11.80 -1.84
C SER A 131 -5.79 -12.72 -0.71
N HIS A 132 -4.55 -12.54 -0.25
CA HIS A 132 -3.84 -13.46 0.65
C HIS A 132 -3.69 -12.94 2.07
N HIS A 133 -3.90 -11.62 2.32
CA HIS A 133 -3.72 -11.04 3.65
C HIS A 133 -4.98 -10.36 4.18
N THR A 134 -4.98 -10.15 5.49
CA THR A 134 -5.83 -9.20 6.22
C THR A 134 -4.95 -8.21 6.96
N VAL A 135 -5.49 -7.01 7.26
CA VAL A 135 -4.72 -6.00 7.98
C VAL A 135 -4.76 -6.26 9.47
N GLY A 136 -3.57 -6.41 10.08
CA GLY A 136 -3.41 -6.59 11.52
C GLY A 136 -3.43 -5.25 12.29
N LYS A 137 -3.36 -5.37 13.62
CA LYS A 137 -3.12 -4.21 14.49
C LYS A 137 -1.63 -3.86 14.47
N PRO A 138 -1.24 -2.58 14.52
CA PRO A 138 0.15 -2.20 14.69
C PRO A 138 0.82 -2.95 15.84
N LYS A 139 2.11 -3.24 15.69
CA LYS A 139 2.91 -3.94 16.69
C LYS A 139 4.06 -3.08 17.17
N VAL A 140 4.42 -3.29 18.42
CA VAL A 140 5.52 -2.62 19.10
C VAL A 140 6.60 -3.63 19.43
N ARG A 141 7.86 -3.25 19.31
CA ARG A 141 9.03 -3.95 19.85
C ARG A 141 9.88 -3.00 20.67
N GLY A 142 10.72 -3.55 21.52
CA GLY A 142 11.59 -2.77 22.40
C GLY A 142 10.83 -2.19 23.59
N PHE A 143 11.56 -2.09 24.71
CA PHE A 143 11.07 -1.47 25.92
C PHE A 143 12.22 -0.63 26.51
N ILE A 144 11.92 0.52 27.09
CA ILE A 144 12.96 1.38 27.67
C ILE A 144 13.78 0.64 28.73
N LEU A 145 13.14 -0.31 29.45
CA LEU A 145 13.80 -1.10 30.49
C LEU A 145 14.77 -2.17 29.96
N ASP A 146 14.62 -2.61 28.69
CA ASP A 146 15.56 -3.53 28.06
C ASP A 146 16.60 -2.84 27.17
N LEU A 147 16.74 -1.51 27.33
CA LEU A 147 17.62 -0.62 26.53
C LEU A 147 17.34 -0.67 25.02
N ARG A 148 16.14 -1.08 24.65
CA ARG A 148 15.67 -1.05 23.26
C ARG A 148 14.71 0.12 23.07
N TYR A 149 14.98 0.95 22.07
CA TYR A 149 14.07 2.02 21.70
C TYR A 149 12.73 1.44 21.26
N PRO A 150 11.59 1.86 21.85
CA PRO A 150 10.28 1.43 21.40
C PRO A 150 10.05 1.78 19.93
N HIS A 151 9.69 0.79 19.13
CA HIS A 151 9.47 0.97 17.70
C HIS A 151 8.14 0.33 17.29
N ASN A 152 7.34 1.08 16.52
CA ASN A 152 6.04 0.68 16.03
C ASN A 152 6.12 0.33 14.54
N THR A 153 5.29 -0.60 14.09
CA THR A 153 5.15 -0.95 12.67
C THR A 153 3.73 -1.40 12.35
N ALA A 154 3.31 -1.21 11.08
CA ALA A 154 2.10 -1.81 10.55
C ALA A 154 2.27 -3.31 10.34
N THR A 155 1.16 -4.06 10.32
CA THR A 155 1.20 -5.52 10.08
C THR A 155 0.09 -5.98 9.16
N VAL A 156 0.37 -7.04 8.42
CA VAL A 156 -0.61 -7.86 7.70
C VAL A 156 -0.54 -9.31 8.19
N ILE A 157 -1.64 -10.03 8.11
CA ILE A 157 -1.77 -11.43 8.53
C ILE A 157 -2.10 -12.26 7.31
N GLU A 158 -1.25 -13.21 7.00
CA GLU A 158 -1.47 -14.16 5.91
C GLU A 158 -2.65 -15.08 6.25
N LYS A 159 -3.65 -15.14 5.38
CA LYS A 159 -4.92 -15.85 5.64
C LYS A 159 -4.75 -17.35 5.76
N GLU A 160 -3.85 -17.94 4.98
CA GLU A 160 -3.64 -19.38 4.92
C GLU A 160 -2.89 -19.89 6.15
N THR A 161 -1.82 -19.19 6.56
CA THR A 161 -0.92 -19.65 7.64
C THR A 161 -1.22 -19.00 8.98
N GLY A 162 -1.92 -17.87 9.01
CA GLY A 162 -2.06 -17.02 10.19
C GLY A 162 -0.78 -16.28 10.58
N GLU A 163 0.31 -16.39 9.78
CA GLU A 163 1.57 -15.72 10.08
C GLU A 163 1.42 -14.21 9.90
N ALA A 164 1.90 -13.47 10.92
CA ALA A 164 1.92 -12.01 10.86
C ALA A 164 3.24 -11.52 10.25
N TRP A 165 3.13 -10.57 9.34
CA TRP A 165 4.23 -9.89 8.67
C TRP A 165 4.19 -8.40 8.97
N VAL A 166 5.34 -7.76 9.07
CA VAL A 166 5.44 -6.30 9.21
C VAL A 166 5.58 -5.64 7.84
N ILE A 167 5.10 -4.42 7.75
CA ILE A 167 5.38 -3.45 6.68
C ILE A 167 5.88 -2.21 7.41
N ASP A 168 7.21 -2.06 7.47
CA ASP A 168 7.91 -1.10 8.33
C ASP A 168 8.50 0.02 7.49
N SER A 169 7.71 1.08 7.29
CA SER A 169 8.06 2.24 6.48
C SER A 169 8.99 3.23 7.19
N TRP A 170 9.10 3.20 8.51
CA TRP A 170 10.00 4.09 9.25
C TRP A 170 11.49 3.79 9.07
N ILE A 171 11.84 2.55 8.71
CA ILE A 171 13.25 2.13 8.53
C ILE A 171 13.91 2.80 7.32
N PRO A 172 13.30 2.83 6.11
CA PRO A 172 13.79 3.60 4.97
C PRO A 172 13.40 5.08 5.06
N ALA A 173 13.86 5.89 4.11
CA ALA A 173 13.37 7.25 3.92
C ALA A 173 12.03 7.27 3.18
N ASN A 174 11.34 8.42 3.19
CA ASN A 174 10.05 8.59 2.51
C ASN A 174 10.07 8.05 1.08
N ALA A 175 9.06 7.28 0.72
CA ALA A 175 8.86 6.64 -0.58
C ALA A 175 9.95 5.64 -1.01
N GLU A 176 10.80 5.19 -0.10
CA GLU A 176 11.64 4.02 -0.30
C GLU A 176 10.86 2.73 0.03
N PHE A 177 11.37 1.57 -0.41
CA PHE A 177 10.69 0.30 -0.19
C PHE A 177 10.74 -0.09 1.29
N PRO A 178 9.59 -0.36 1.95
CA PRO A 178 9.54 -0.66 3.38
C PRO A 178 10.22 -2.00 3.71
N ASP A 179 10.68 -2.14 4.96
CA ASP A 179 11.14 -3.43 5.49
C ASP A 179 9.94 -4.38 5.65
N ILE A 180 9.92 -5.48 4.87
CA ILE A 180 8.89 -6.52 4.95
C ILE A 180 9.50 -7.82 5.42
N MET A 181 9.03 -8.34 6.57
CA MET A 181 9.52 -9.59 7.15
C MET A 181 8.52 -10.21 8.13
N PRO A 182 8.66 -11.50 8.48
CA PRO A 182 7.86 -12.11 9.54
C PRO A 182 7.97 -11.34 10.86
N LEU A 183 6.84 -11.10 11.53
CA LEU A 183 6.79 -10.38 12.81
C LEU A 183 7.70 -11.01 13.86
N LYS A 184 7.85 -12.34 13.88
CA LYS A 184 8.73 -13.07 14.80
C LYS A 184 10.22 -12.72 14.62
N ILE A 185 10.63 -12.44 13.36
CA ILE A 185 11.99 -11.99 13.03
C ILE A 185 12.16 -10.53 13.41
N TRP A 186 11.20 -9.69 13.01
CA TRP A 186 11.20 -8.26 13.32
C TRP A 186 11.34 -7.98 14.82
N LYS A 187 10.62 -8.75 15.68
CA LYS A 187 10.71 -8.61 17.14
C LYS A 187 12.09 -8.87 17.72
N LYS A 188 12.92 -9.65 17.02
CA LYS A 188 14.28 -9.97 17.46
C LYS A 188 15.33 -8.96 17.00
N LYS A 189 15.03 -8.19 15.94
CA LYS A 189 15.95 -7.16 15.45
C LYS A 189 16.07 -5.99 16.43
N GLY A 190 17.28 -5.53 16.69
CA GLY A 190 17.53 -4.25 17.33
C GLY A 190 17.14 -3.09 16.41
N VAL A 191 16.75 -1.94 16.99
CA VAL A 191 16.34 -0.74 16.22
C VAL A 191 17.50 -0.19 15.38
N LEU A 192 18.75 -0.43 15.77
CA LEU A 192 19.94 0.06 15.08
C LEU A 192 20.56 -0.97 14.11
N GLY A 193 19.84 -2.03 13.75
CA GLY A 193 20.36 -3.04 12.81
C GLY A 193 21.52 -3.89 13.36
N ARG A 194 21.78 -3.84 14.67
CA ARG A 194 22.71 -4.75 15.33
C ARG A 194 21.95 -6.00 15.78
N ASN A 195 22.32 -7.13 15.20
CA ASN A 195 21.91 -8.44 15.67
C ASN A 195 22.47 -8.72 17.06
#